data_c3abbb342c5e8a05d1073214ebcf5550
#
_entry.id   c3abbb342c5e8a05d1073214ebcf5550
#
_cell.length_a   1.000
_cell.length_b   1.000
_cell.length_c   1.000
_cell.angle_alpha   90.00
_cell.angle_beta   90.00
_cell.angle_gamma   90.00
#
_symmetry.space_group_name_H-M   'P 1'
#
loop_
_entity.id
_entity.type
_entity.pdbx_description
1 polymer ?
#
loop_
_entity_poly.entity_id
_entity_poly.type
_entity_poly.pdbx_seq_one_letter_code
_entity_poly.pdbx_strand_id
1 'polypeptide(L)'
;VEDVLIDSDGDGISDFNEKLLGTNPQNSDSLSRENSVIDVLALYTPGANALYNGHAQTRINQLIAISNQIYADSGVGITLRPVFHSLVAYSDSVSLDKTLDALTKRSDAAFANVDALRTTYGADLVMLFRPQGAELNRCGLANLGGLRTQGDMSSSNEKAYAFSTLAIDCPVSSVIAHELGHNMGLTHSHLEDGFGGTFDYATGYGVEGKFATVMAYPGAFNTTVRLPRFSSPSLDCLGIPCGRAADSVQGSDAVRALNITRHQIAQYYPTRVPYLPNRPLAT
;
A
#
# COMPACT_ATOMS: atom_id res chain seq x y z
N VAL A 1 -5.37 20.92 13.67
CA VAL A 1 -4.67 19.77 13.07
C VAL A 1 -3.22 19.90 13.48
N GLU A 2 -2.69 18.92 14.21
CA GLU A 2 -1.28 18.87 14.60
C GLU A 2 -0.45 18.69 13.31
N ASP A 3 0.65 19.42 13.20
CA ASP A 3 1.49 19.35 12.00
C ASP A 3 2.29 18.03 12.00
N VAL A 4 1.91 17.12 11.11
CA VAL A 4 2.55 15.80 10.99
C VAL A 4 3.99 15.87 10.44
N LEU A 5 4.47 17.05 10.07
CA LEU A 5 5.81 17.24 9.50
C LEU A 5 6.80 17.82 10.52
N ILE A 6 6.35 18.28 11.69
CA ILE A 6 7.27 18.76 12.74
C ILE A 6 8.01 17.56 13.31
N ASP A 7 9.32 17.61 13.29
CA ASP A 7 10.27 16.64 13.86
C ASP A 7 11.26 17.45 14.72
N SER A 8 10.95 17.53 16.01
CA SER A 8 11.62 18.46 16.92
C SER A 8 13.03 18.04 17.33
N ASP A 9 13.35 16.75 17.27
CA ASP A 9 14.66 16.19 17.64
C ASP A 9 15.48 15.68 16.44
N GLY A 10 14.87 15.68 15.23
CA GLY A 10 15.55 15.39 13.98
C GLY A 10 15.86 13.90 13.78
N ASP A 11 15.13 12.99 14.43
CA ASP A 11 15.37 11.56 14.31
C ASP A 11 14.68 10.91 13.09
N GLY A 12 13.80 11.65 12.41
CA GLY A 12 13.09 11.23 11.20
C GLY A 12 11.68 10.72 11.48
N ILE A 13 11.20 10.74 12.74
CA ILE A 13 9.78 10.57 13.09
C ILE A 13 9.24 11.96 13.48
N SER A 14 8.07 12.33 13.00
CA SER A 14 7.45 13.57 13.40
C SER A 14 6.90 13.50 14.83
N ASP A 15 6.86 14.62 15.52
CA ASP A 15 6.28 14.78 16.86
C ASP A 15 4.90 14.16 16.96
N PHE A 16 4.09 14.26 15.89
CA PHE A 16 2.78 13.64 15.79
C PHE A 16 2.87 12.11 15.84
N ASN A 17 3.74 11.53 15.04
CA ASN A 17 3.93 10.09 14.99
C ASN A 17 4.56 9.56 16.28
N GLU A 18 5.47 10.31 16.91
CA GLU A 18 6.06 9.93 18.18
C GLU A 18 5.03 9.87 19.31
N LYS A 19 4.15 10.86 19.41
CA LYS A 19 3.04 10.83 20.37
C LYS A 19 2.14 9.61 20.14
N LEU A 20 1.89 9.24 18.88
CA LEU A 20 1.11 8.06 18.52
C LEU A 20 1.84 6.76 18.89
N LEU A 21 3.16 6.71 18.75
CA LEU A 21 4.03 5.59 19.10
C LEU A 21 4.32 5.50 20.60
N GLY A 22 4.10 6.59 21.34
CA GLY A 22 4.42 6.68 22.77
C GLY A 22 5.89 6.96 23.03
N THR A 23 6.62 7.53 22.05
CA THR A 23 7.99 7.99 22.16
C THR A 23 8.03 9.49 22.54
N ASN A 24 9.22 10.06 22.69
CA ASN A 24 9.38 11.43 23.16
C ASN A 24 9.86 12.37 22.04
N PRO A 25 9.04 13.32 21.56
CA PRO A 25 9.38 14.27 20.48
C PRO A 25 10.61 15.16 20.72
N GLN A 26 11.21 15.09 21.87
CA GLN A 26 12.40 15.89 22.22
C GLN A 26 13.63 15.03 22.44
N ASN A 27 13.56 13.75 22.15
CA ASN A 27 14.64 12.80 22.41
C ASN A 27 14.76 11.79 21.27
N SER A 28 15.70 12.04 20.38
CA SER A 28 16.02 11.14 19.25
C SER A 28 16.21 9.69 19.75
N ASP A 29 15.35 8.81 19.33
CA ASP A 29 15.38 7.40 19.72
C ASP A 29 15.64 6.47 18.53
N SER A 30 15.74 5.16 18.79
CA SER A 30 16.07 4.17 17.76
C SER A 30 14.87 3.67 16.97
N LEU A 31 13.63 4.00 17.34
CA LEU A 31 12.42 3.48 16.70
C LEU A 31 12.22 4.06 15.30
N SER A 32 12.76 5.27 15.04
CA SER A 32 12.72 5.94 13.73
C SER A 32 13.25 5.09 12.58
N ARG A 33 14.19 4.20 12.86
CA ARG A 33 14.88 3.37 11.87
C ARG A 33 14.27 1.98 11.70
N GLU A 34 13.33 1.60 12.56
CA GLU A 34 12.66 0.30 12.44
C GLU A 34 11.56 0.34 11.38
N ASN A 35 11.43 -0.76 10.65
CA ASN A 35 10.33 -0.92 9.70
C ASN A 35 9.00 -1.00 10.44
N SER A 36 8.01 -0.25 9.96
CA SER A 36 6.61 -0.45 10.35
C SER A 36 6.10 -1.76 9.77
N VAL A 37 5.60 -2.64 10.62
CA VAL A 37 4.94 -3.87 10.18
C VAL A 37 3.47 -3.56 9.98
N ILE A 38 3.00 -3.66 8.74
CA ILE A 38 1.59 -3.47 8.38
C ILE A 38 0.96 -4.85 8.20
N ASP A 39 0.00 -5.15 9.07
CA ASP A 39 -0.69 -6.44 9.10
C ASP A 39 -1.82 -6.48 8.07
N VAL A 40 -1.83 -7.55 7.26
CA VAL A 40 -2.74 -7.67 6.13
C VAL A 40 -3.65 -8.89 6.28
N LEU A 41 -4.96 -8.67 6.16
CA LEU A 41 -5.95 -9.72 5.95
C LEU A 41 -6.05 -9.99 4.44
N ALA A 42 -5.67 -11.19 4.02
CA ALA A 42 -5.72 -11.62 2.63
C ALA A 42 -6.96 -12.50 2.38
N LEU A 43 -7.96 -11.93 1.73
CA LEU A 43 -9.16 -12.66 1.26
C LEU A 43 -8.91 -13.15 -0.16
N TYR A 44 -9.46 -14.30 -0.52
CA TYR A 44 -9.38 -14.79 -1.91
C TYR A 44 -10.65 -15.56 -2.30
N THR A 45 -11.01 -15.48 -3.59
CA THR A 45 -12.21 -16.11 -4.14
C THR A 45 -11.97 -17.58 -4.53
N PRO A 46 -13.03 -18.39 -4.72
CA PRO A 46 -12.90 -19.74 -5.25
C PRO A 46 -12.18 -19.78 -6.61
N GLY A 47 -12.45 -18.83 -7.52
CA GLY A 47 -11.76 -18.76 -8.80
C GLY A 47 -10.27 -18.46 -8.67
N ALA A 48 -9.87 -17.54 -7.77
CA ALA A 48 -8.47 -17.32 -7.46
C ALA A 48 -7.79 -18.58 -6.93
N ASN A 49 -8.49 -19.34 -6.07
CA ASN A 49 -7.95 -20.59 -5.53
C ASN A 49 -7.81 -21.66 -6.62
N ALA A 50 -8.79 -21.76 -7.52
CA ALA A 50 -8.78 -22.73 -8.62
C ALA A 50 -7.65 -22.46 -9.63
N LEU A 51 -7.36 -21.19 -9.95
CA LEU A 51 -6.24 -20.81 -10.84
C LEU A 51 -4.89 -21.35 -10.37
N TYR A 52 -4.71 -21.54 -9.08
CA TYR A 52 -3.47 -22.02 -8.47
C TYR A 52 -3.64 -23.41 -7.84
N ASN A 53 -4.56 -24.22 -8.36
CA ASN A 53 -4.79 -25.63 -7.95
C ASN A 53 -4.97 -25.80 -6.43
N GLY A 54 -5.67 -24.87 -5.77
CA GLY A 54 -5.87 -24.87 -4.32
C GLY A 54 -4.78 -24.16 -3.52
N HIS A 55 -3.79 -23.55 -4.19
CA HIS A 55 -2.62 -22.94 -3.57
C HIS A 55 -2.59 -21.40 -3.69
N ALA A 56 -3.76 -20.74 -3.72
CA ALA A 56 -3.82 -19.27 -3.80
C ALA A 56 -2.99 -18.57 -2.72
N GLN A 57 -2.96 -19.09 -1.50
CA GLN A 57 -2.17 -18.53 -0.38
C GLN A 57 -0.67 -18.46 -0.71
N THR A 58 -0.12 -19.49 -1.36
CA THR A 58 1.30 -19.49 -1.79
C THR A 58 1.57 -18.35 -2.77
N ARG A 59 0.66 -18.16 -3.75
CA ARG A 59 0.78 -17.06 -4.72
C ARG A 59 0.65 -15.69 -4.05
N ILE A 60 -0.29 -15.53 -3.13
CA ILE A 60 -0.47 -14.30 -2.35
C ILE A 60 0.80 -13.97 -1.56
N ASN A 61 1.37 -14.93 -0.85
CA ASN A 61 2.61 -14.74 -0.09
C ASN A 61 3.79 -14.38 -1.00
N GLN A 62 3.87 -14.95 -2.20
CA GLN A 62 4.89 -14.57 -3.20
C GLN A 62 4.71 -13.11 -3.64
N LEU A 63 3.49 -12.66 -3.93
CA LEU A 63 3.21 -11.28 -4.32
C LEU A 63 3.50 -10.28 -3.18
N ILE A 64 3.21 -10.66 -1.93
CA ILE A 64 3.55 -9.87 -0.74
C ILE A 64 5.08 -9.78 -0.59
N ALA A 65 5.81 -10.87 -0.78
CA ALA A 65 7.28 -10.88 -0.71
C ALA A 65 7.89 -9.96 -1.79
N ILE A 66 7.35 -9.96 -3.01
CA ILE A 66 7.77 -9.04 -4.09
C ILE A 66 7.51 -7.59 -3.67
N SER A 67 6.36 -7.30 -3.06
CA SER A 67 6.01 -5.95 -2.60
C SER A 67 6.94 -5.49 -1.47
N ASN A 68 7.28 -6.37 -0.53
CA ASN A 68 8.25 -6.09 0.52
C ASN A 68 9.63 -5.76 -0.07
N GLN A 69 10.05 -6.46 -1.14
CA GLN A 69 11.28 -6.12 -1.84
C GLN A 69 11.19 -4.74 -2.52
N ILE A 70 10.03 -4.38 -3.11
CA ILE A 70 9.80 -3.06 -3.71
C ILE A 70 9.92 -1.95 -2.65
N TYR A 71 9.32 -2.13 -1.46
CA TYR A 71 9.45 -1.17 -0.36
C TYR A 71 10.92 -1.02 0.06
N ALA A 72 11.61 -2.14 0.32
CA ALA A 72 13.01 -2.13 0.73
C ALA A 72 13.91 -1.46 -0.32
N ASP A 73 13.74 -1.82 -1.58
CA ASP A 73 14.49 -1.27 -2.71
C ASP A 73 14.21 0.21 -2.97
N SER A 74 13.07 0.71 -2.51
CA SER A 74 12.71 2.12 -2.58
C SER A 74 13.10 2.92 -1.34
N GLY A 75 13.67 2.30 -0.30
CA GLY A 75 13.98 2.97 0.96
C GLY A 75 12.74 3.32 1.79
N VAL A 76 11.66 2.57 1.61
CA VAL A 76 10.42 2.71 2.41
C VAL A 76 10.46 1.72 3.56
N GLY A 77 10.40 2.22 4.80
CA GLY A 77 10.45 1.42 6.01
C GLY A 77 9.15 0.65 6.30
N ILE A 78 8.65 -0.13 5.34
CA ILE A 78 7.44 -0.94 5.47
C ILE A 78 7.77 -2.42 5.29
N THR A 79 7.15 -3.25 6.13
CA THR A 79 7.05 -4.70 5.94
C THR A 79 5.59 -5.12 6.00
N LEU A 80 5.05 -5.60 4.88
CA LEU A 80 3.72 -6.22 4.85
C LEU A 80 3.80 -7.62 5.45
N ARG A 81 2.89 -7.93 6.37
CA ARG A 81 2.77 -9.24 7.00
C ARG A 81 1.36 -9.81 6.83
N PRO A 82 1.18 -10.91 6.08
CA PRO A 82 -0.12 -11.56 6.02
C PRO A 82 -0.39 -12.23 7.37
N VAL A 83 -1.42 -11.75 8.09
CA VAL A 83 -1.79 -12.29 9.42
C VAL A 83 -2.84 -13.37 9.33
N PHE A 84 -3.67 -13.34 8.29
CA PHE A 84 -4.65 -14.39 8.02
C PHE A 84 -5.05 -14.43 6.55
N HIS A 85 -5.31 -15.65 6.05
CA HIS A 85 -5.85 -15.90 4.73
C HIS A 85 -7.24 -16.50 4.85
N SER A 86 -8.23 -15.97 4.12
CA SER A 86 -9.60 -16.49 4.14
C SER A 86 -10.19 -16.66 2.74
N LEU A 87 -10.70 -17.85 2.46
CA LEU A 87 -11.54 -18.08 1.30
C LEU A 87 -12.91 -17.44 1.53
N VAL A 88 -13.36 -16.62 0.59
CA VAL A 88 -14.67 -15.97 0.62
C VAL A 88 -15.50 -16.39 -0.60
N ALA A 89 -16.76 -16.77 -0.38
CA ALA A 89 -17.65 -17.25 -1.44
C ALA A 89 -18.24 -16.08 -2.25
N TYR A 90 -17.36 -15.27 -2.87
CA TYR A 90 -17.74 -14.11 -3.68
C TYR A 90 -17.60 -14.42 -5.18
N SER A 91 -18.49 -13.86 -6.00
CA SER A 91 -18.51 -14.12 -7.44
C SER A 91 -17.42 -13.37 -8.19
N ASP A 92 -16.65 -14.09 -9.00
CA ASP A 92 -15.60 -13.52 -9.85
C ASP A 92 -16.13 -12.77 -11.10
N SER A 93 -17.43 -12.87 -11.39
CA SER A 93 -18.06 -12.16 -12.53
C SER A 93 -18.48 -10.72 -12.23
N VAL A 94 -18.38 -10.29 -10.95
CA VAL A 94 -18.69 -8.92 -10.54
C VAL A 94 -17.53 -8.01 -10.93
N SER A 95 -17.82 -6.77 -11.41
CA SER A 95 -16.77 -5.79 -11.77
C SER A 95 -15.92 -5.36 -10.56
N LEU A 96 -14.69 -4.87 -10.81
CA LEU A 96 -13.77 -4.41 -9.76
C LEU A 96 -14.41 -3.32 -8.88
N ASP A 97 -15.09 -2.34 -9.50
CA ASP A 97 -15.72 -1.23 -8.76
C ASP A 97 -16.80 -1.73 -7.80
N LYS A 98 -17.69 -2.60 -8.27
CA LYS A 98 -18.74 -3.20 -7.43
C LYS A 98 -18.15 -4.13 -6.37
N THR A 99 -17.07 -4.82 -6.68
CA THR A 99 -16.37 -5.68 -5.74
C THR A 99 -15.75 -4.89 -4.60
N LEU A 100 -15.02 -3.80 -4.91
CA LEU A 100 -14.45 -2.93 -3.90
C LEU A 100 -15.53 -2.26 -3.04
N ASP A 101 -16.60 -1.79 -3.68
CA ASP A 101 -17.74 -1.18 -2.97
C ASP A 101 -18.40 -2.19 -2.00
N ALA A 102 -18.68 -3.40 -2.47
CA ALA A 102 -19.27 -4.46 -1.64
C ALA A 102 -18.36 -4.87 -0.48
N LEU A 103 -17.05 -5.00 -0.73
CA LEU A 103 -16.05 -5.30 0.29
C LEU A 103 -15.94 -4.16 1.31
N THR A 104 -15.84 -2.90 0.84
CA THR A 104 -15.72 -1.72 1.71
C THR A 104 -16.95 -1.54 2.59
N LYS A 105 -18.16 -1.73 2.06
CA LYS A 105 -19.43 -1.59 2.79
C LYS A 105 -19.87 -2.85 3.52
N ARG A 106 -19.19 -3.99 3.30
CA ARG A 106 -19.63 -5.34 3.78
C ARG A 106 -21.08 -5.64 3.36
N SER A 107 -21.49 -5.17 2.18
CA SER A 107 -22.86 -5.30 1.70
C SER A 107 -23.19 -6.66 1.09
N ASP A 108 -22.20 -7.54 0.92
CA ASP A 108 -22.39 -8.93 0.50
C ASP A 108 -22.13 -9.89 1.66
N ALA A 109 -22.90 -10.97 1.73
CA ALA A 109 -22.77 -11.99 2.78
C ALA A 109 -21.37 -12.63 2.83
N ALA A 110 -20.66 -12.71 1.70
CA ALA A 110 -19.28 -13.19 1.63
C ALA A 110 -18.31 -12.35 2.48
N PHE A 111 -18.63 -11.09 2.78
CA PHE A 111 -17.80 -10.16 3.53
C PHE A 111 -18.30 -9.86 4.96
N ALA A 112 -19.38 -10.53 5.40
CA ALA A 112 -20.02 -10.26 6.69
C ALA A 112 -19.06 -10.40 7.90
N ASN A 113 -18.06 -11.27 7.81
CA ASN A 113 -17.13 -11.55 8.90
C ASN A 113 -15.81 -10.74 8.82
N VAL A 114 -15.64 -9.86 7.82
CA VAL A 114 -14.36 -9.18 7.58
C VAL A 114 -13.93 -8.33 8.77
N ASP A 115 -14.83 -7.56 9.39
CA ASP A 115 -14.49 -6.71 10.53
C ASP A 115 -14.12 -7.55 11.78
N ALA A 116 -14.78 -8.69 11.97
CA ALA A 116 -14.43 -9.63 13.03
C ALA A 116 -13.05 -10.25 12.81
N LEU A 117 -12.73 -10.62 11.55
CA LEU A 117 -11.41 -11.14 11.18
C LEU A 117 -10.32 -10.07 11.36
N ARG A 118 -10.56 -8.82 10.91
CA ARG A 118 -9.63 -7.69 11.14
C ARG A 118 -9.29 -7.54 12.61
N THR A 119 -10.32 -7.51 13.47
CA THR A 119 -10.15 -7.37 14.93
C THR A 119 -9.43 -8.55 15.54
N THR A 120 -9.79 -9.77 15.15
CA THR A 120 -9.21 -11.00 15.70
C THR A 120 -7.73 -11.14 15.38
N TYR A 121 -7.34 -10.82 14.15
CA TYR A 121 -5.97 -10.98 13.68
C TYR A 121 -5.14 -9.69 13.70
N GLY A 122 -5.76 -8.55 14.07
CA GLY A 122 -5.09 -7.25 14.13
C GLY A 122 -4.69 -6.73 12.75
N ALA A 123 -5.53 -6.94 11.72
CA ALA A 123 -5.17 -6.57 10.35
C ALA A 123 -5.44 -5.10 10.06
N ASP A 124 -4.40 -4.36 9.68
CA ASP A 124 -4.47 -2.95 9.32
C ASP A 124 -5.14 -2.74 7.96
N LEU A 125 -4.75 -3.53 6.98
CA LEU A 125 -5.24 -3.46 5.61
C LEU A 125 -5.94 -4.77 5.21
N VAL A 126 -6.88 -4.67 4.26
CA VAL A 126 -7.60 -5.83 3.71
C VAL A 126 -7.44 -5.88 2.20
N MET A 127 -7.01 -7.00 1.67
CA MET A 127 -6.91 -7.26 0.24
C MET A 127 -7.80 -8.43 -0.16
N LEU A 128 -8.58 -8.27 -1.24
CA LEU A 128 -9.32 -9.36 -1.87
C LEU A 128 -8.66 -9.76 -3.19
N PHE A 129 -8.20 -11.00 -3.27
CA PHE A 129 -7.61 -11.58 -4.48
C PHE A 129 -8.65 -12.37 -5.27
N ARG A 130 -8.73 -12.10 -6.56
CA ARG A 130 -9.65 -12.73 -7.50
C ARG A 130 -8.96 -12.95 -8.86
N PRO A 131 -9.50 -13.75 -9.80
CA PRO A 131 -9.02 -13.77 -11.19
C PRO A 131 -9.16 -12.40 -11.85
N GLN A 132 -8.29 -12.09 -12.82
CA GLN A 132 -8.33 -10.82 -13.56
C GLN A 132 -9.67 -10.59 -14.29
N GLY A 133 -10.35 -11.63 -14.73
CA GLY A 133 -11.67 -11.53 -15.34
C GLY A 133 -11.68 -10.81 -16.69
N ALA A 134 -12.83 -10.24 -17.05
CA ALA A 134 -13.02 -9.57 -18.35
C ALA A 134 -12.40 -8.16 -18.42
N GLU A 135 -12.04 -7.56 -17.28
CA GLU A 135 -11.44 -6.22 -17.20
C GLU A 135 -9.91 -6.29 -17.37
N LEU A 136 -9.46 -6.78 -18.53
CA LEU A 136 -8.05 -7.09 -18.79
C LEU A 136 -7.07 -5.91 -18.64
N ASN A 137 -7.58 -4.68 -18.62
CA ASN A 137 -6.75 -3.48 -18.51
C ASN A 137 -6.54 -3.02 -17.06
N ARG A 138 -7.21 -3.64 -16.08
CA ARG A 138 -7.13 -3.28 -14.67
C ARG A 138 -6.73 -4.48 -13.84
N CYS A 139 -5.62 -4.37 -13.15
CA CYS A 139 -5.11 -5.40 -12.26
C CYS A 139 -5.63 -5.28 -10.82
N GLY A 140 -6.15 -4.13 -10.45
CA GLY A 140 -6.65 -3.90 -9.12
C GLY A 140 -7.42 -2.59 -9.00
N LEU A 141 -7.91 -2.36 -7.81
CA LEU A 141 -8.58 -1.15 -7.38
C LEU A 141 -8.51 -1.04 -5.86
N ALA A 142 -8.21 0.13 -5.36
CA ALA A 142 -8.16 0.41 -3.93
C ALA A 142 -8.92 1.69 -3.59
N ASN A 143 -9.39 1.79 -2.35
CA ASN A 143 -9.82 3.08 -1.83
C ASN A 143 -8.60 3.98 -1.62
N LEU A 144 -8.73 5.26 -1.96
CA LEU A 144 -7.69 6.25 -1.73
C LEU A 144 -7.78 6.74 -0.27
N GLY A 145 -6.75 6.43 0.52
CA GLY A 145 -6.64 6.89 1.90
C GLY A 145 -6.08 8.30 2.00
N GLY A 146 -6.49 9.05 3.02
CA GLY A 146 -5.87 10.30 3.44
C GLY A 146 -5.78 11.40 2.39
N LEU A 147 -6.69 11.46 1.42
CA LEU A 147 -6.63 12.46 0.36
C LEU A 147 -6.60 13.88 0.94
N ARG A 148 -5.51 14.62 0.67
CA ARG A 148 -5.28 16.01 1.12
C ARG A 148 -5.30 16.20 2.64
N THR A 149 -5.01 15.16 3.41
CA THR A 149 -4.93 15.23 4.88
C THR A 149 -3.58 15.70 5.39
N GLN A 150 -2.64 16.00 4.49
CA GLN A 150 -1.26 16.39 4.85
C GLN A 150 -0.58 15.33 5.73
N GLY A 151 -0.76 14.06 5.38
CA GLY A 151 -0.14 12.93 6.08
C GLY A 151 -0.89 12.44 7.31
N ASP A 152 -2.02 13.04 7.70
CA ASP A 152 -2.85 12.52 8.79
C ASP A 152 -3.71 11.35 8.31
N MET A 153 -3.30 10.13 8.66
CA MET A 153 -3.97 8.87 8.36
C MET A 153 -4.67 8.30 9.61
N SER A 154 -4.72 9.04 10.73
CA SER A 154 -5.15 8.50 12.02
C SER A 154 -6.66 8.41 12.21
N SER A 155 -7.45 9.02 11.31
CA SER A 155 -8.89 9.07 11.46
C SER A 155 -9.54 7.68 11.35
N SER A 156 -10.68 7.51 12.04
CA SER A 156 -11.48 6.28 11.95
C SER A 156 -12.00 6.01 10.53
N ASN A 157 -12.16 7.05 9.71
CA ASN A 157 -12.56 6.91 8.30
C ASN A 157 -11.46 6.27 7.48
N GLU A 158 -10.20 6.69 7.63
CA GLU A 158 -9.07 6.09 6.90
C GLU A 158 -8.97 4.59 7.20
N LYS A 159 -9.02 4.23 8.47
CA LYS A 159 -9.08 2.83 8.91
C LYS A 159 -10.28 2.08 8.32
N ALA A 160 -11.46 2.72 8.26
CA ALA A 160 -12.70 2.10 7.76
C ALA A 160 -12.66 1.86 6.24
N TYR A 161 -11.82 2.58 5.49
CA TYR A 161 -11.71 2.50 4.03
C TYR A 161 -10.42 1.80 3.54
N ALA A 162 -9.63 1.21 4.41
CA ALA A 162 -8.36 0.56 4.08
C ALA A 162 -8.56 -0.81 3.40
N PHE A 163 -9.17 -0.80 2.21
CA PHE A 163 -9.54 -1.98 1.42
C PHE A 163 -9.06 -1.86 -0.02
N SER A 164 -8.67 -3.01 -0.59
CA SER A 164 -8.32 -3.14 -2.00
C SER A 164 -8.79 -4.49 -2.59
N THR A 165 -8.94 -4.55 -3.90
CA THR A 165 -9.21 -5.78 -4.65
C THR A 165 -8.21 -5.91 -5.79
N LEU A 166 -7.67 -7.12 -6.01
CA LEU A 166 -6.54 -7.36 -6.91
C LEU A 166 -6.72 -8.63 -7.73
N ALA A 167 -6.22 -8.59 -8.97
CA ALA A 167 -6.09 -9.79 -9.78
C ALA A 167 -4.86 -10.60 -9.34
N ILE A 168 -5.09 -11.84 -8.87
CA ILE A 168 -4.02 -12.73 -8.40
C ILE A 168 -3.06 -13.16 -9.52
N ASP A 169 -3.55 -13.15 -10.75
CA ASP A 169 -2.86 -13.51 -12.00
C ASP A 169 -2.44 -12.30 -12.83
N CYS A 170 -2.50 -11.09 -12.26
CA CYS A 170 -2.01 -9.91 -12.93
C CYS A 170 -0.54 -10.08 -13.39
N PRO A 171 -0.22 -9.74 -14.65
CA PRO A 171 1.16 -9.82 -15.15
C PRO A 171 2.09 -8.77 -14.50
N VAL A 172 1.53 -7.75 -13.84
CA VAL A 172 2.29 -6.70 -13.16
C VAL A 172 2.56 -7.12 -11.72
N SER A 173 3.78 -7.54 -11.41
CA SER A 173 4.16 -8.04 -10.08
C SER A 173 4.10 -6.99 -8.96
N SER A 174 4.11 -5.69 -9.30
CA SER A 174 3.99 -4.57 -8.35
C SER A 174 2.54 -4.23 -7.98
N VAL A 175 1.55 -5.03 -8.39
CA VAL A 175 0.12 -4.71 -8.18
C VAL A 175 -0.24 -4.49 -6.70
N ILE A 176 0.27 -5.32 -5.78
CA ILE A 176 0.02 -5.12 -4.34
C ILE A 176 0.60 -3.79 -3.87
N ALA A 177 1.88 -3.51 -4.19
CA ALA A 177 2.52 -2.26 -3.81
C ALA A 177 1.79 -1.04 -4.38
N HIS A 178 1.20 -1.15 -5.58
CA HIS A 178 0.39 -0.11 -6.22
C HIS A 178 -0.93 0.11 -5.46
N GLU A 179 -1.73 -0.93 -5.29
CA GLU A 179 -3.05 -0.79 -4.66
C GLU A 179 -2.95 -0.40 -3.17
N LEU A 180 -2.00 -0.98 -2.44
CA LEU A 180 -1.75 -0.54 -1.07
C LEU A 180 -1.17 0.87 -1.02
N GLY A 181 -0.43 1.30 -2.05
CA GLY A 181 -0.02 2.70 -2.22
C GLY A 181 -1.22 3.66 -2.15
N HIS A 182 -2.32 3.34 -2.84
CA HIS A 182 -3.56 4.11 -2.75
C HIS A 182 -4.14 4.11 -1.32
N ASN A 183 -4.25 2.94 -0.68
CA ASN A 183 -4.72 2.88 0.71
C ASN A 183 -3.84 3.70 1.67
N MET A 184 -2.57 3.90 1.34
CA MET A 184 -1.58 4.64 2.14
C MET A 184 -1.39 6.10 1.70
N GLY A 185 -2.29 6.63 0.85
CA GLY A 185 -2.34 8.03 0.51
C GLY A 185 -1.60 8.45 -0.76
N LEU A 186 -1.28 7.52 -1.66
CA LEU A 186 -0.65 7.83 -2.94
C LEU A 186 -1.67 7.87 -4.08
N THR A 187 -1.48 8.79 -5.04
CA THR A 187 -2.20 8.83 -6.32
C THR A 187 -1.26 8.44 -7.48
N HIS A 188 -1.81 8.35 -8.69
CA HIS A 188 -1.02 8.19 -9.89
C HIS A 188 -0.15 9.43 -10.16
N SER A 189 0.52 9.49 -11.29
CA SER A 189 1.34 10.65 -11.62
C SER A 189 0.51 11.90 -11.87
N HIS A 190 1.11 13.07 -11.76
CA HIS A 190 0.47 14.35 -12.11
C HIS A 190 -0.02 14.39 -13.57
N LEU A 191 0.59 13.62 -14.46
CA LEU A 191 0.17 13.53 -15.87
C LEU A 191 -1.16 12.76 -16.02
N GLU A 192 -1.48 11.88 -15.07
CA GLU A 192 -2.68 11.03 -15.07
C GLU A 192 -3.81 11.64 -14.26
N ASP A 193 -3.59 11.84 -12.96
CA ASP A 193 -4.61 12.32 -12.02
C ASP A 193 -4.63 13.85 -11.88
N GLY A 194 -3.50 14.52 -12.18
CA GLY A 194 -3.38 15.98 -12.11
C GLY A 194 -3.27 16.55 -10.70
N PHE A 195 -3.28 15.71 -9.64
CA PHE A 195 -3.19 16.12 -8.24
C PHE A 195 -2.44 15.08 -7.41
N GLY A 196 -2.02 15.48 -6.21
CA GLY A 196 -1.38 14.58 -5.26
C GLY A 196 -2.36 13.81 -4.38
N GLY A 197 -1.85 12.88 -3.61
CA GLY A 197 -2.59 12.07 -2.63
C GLY A 197 -2.74 12.77 -1.28
N THR A 198 -2.21 12.18 -0.23
CA THR A 198 -2.22 12.77 1.12
C THR A 198 -1.42 14.07 1.18
N PHE A 199 -0.31 14.15 0.44
CA PHE A 199 0.44 15.35 0.11
C PHE A 199 0.40 15.62 -1.38
N ASP A 200 0.64 16.86 -1.82
CA ASP A 200 0.69 17.20 -3.24
C ASP A 200 1.75 16.42 -4.01
N TYR A 201 2.84 16.03 -3.35
CA TYR A 201 3.94 15.22 -3.91
C TYR A 201 3.76 13.70 -3.74
N ALA A 202 2.67 13.25 -3.11
CA ALA A 202 2.40 11.82 -2.86
C ALA A 202 1.87 11.12 -4.13
N THR A 203 2.69 11.09 -5.17
CA THR A 203 2.31 10.65 -6.53
C THR A 203 3.33 9.70 -7.15
N GLY A 204 2.89 8.97 -8.18
CA GLY A 204 3.79 8.31 -9.12
C GLY A 204 4.59 9.29 -9.98
N TYR A 205 5.59 8.76 -10.65
CA TYR A 205 6.46 9.51 -11.56
C TYR A 205 6.84 8.68 -12.79
N GLY A 206 7.09 9.34 -13.88
CA GLY A 206 7.64 8.72 -15.07
C GLY A 206 8.39 9.73 -15.95
N VAL A 207 9.17 9.22 -16.88
CA VAL A 207 9.92 9.98 -17.85
C VAL A 207 9.58 9.49 -19.25
N GLU A 208 9.18 10.44 -20.11
CA GLU A 208 8.78 10.19 -21.48
C GLU A 208 9.76 9.28 -22.23
N GLY A 209 9.24 8.22 -22.83
CA GLY A 209 10.00 7.23 -23.58
C GLY A 209 10.98 6.38 -22.76
N LYS A 210 11.00 6.50 -21.43
CA LYS A 210 12.00 5.84 -20.59
C LYS A 210 11.39 4.88 -19.57
N PHE A 211 10.65 5.37 -18.58
CA PHE A 211 10.08 4.54 -17.53
C PHE A 211 8.89 5.19 -16.84
N ALA A 212 8.15 4.36 -16.08
CA ALA A 212 7.21 4.76 -15.04
C ALA A 212 7.52 4.01 -13.73
N THR A 213 7.27 4.66 -12.58
CA THR A 213 7.40 4.08 -11.24
C THR A 213 6.13 3.30 -10.84
N VAL A 214 6.09 2.69 -9.65
CA VAL A 214 5.00 1.82 -9.19
C VAL A 214 3.63 2.49 -9.33
N MET A 215 3.47 3.74 -8.92
CA MET A 215 2.19 4.47 -8.95
C MET A 215 1.90 5.19 -10.28
N ALA A 216 2.67 4.94 -11.34
CA ALA A 216 2.44 5.55 -12.64
C ALA A 216 2.21 4.50 -13.73
N TYR A 217 1.38 4.80 -14.73
CA TYR A 217 1.16 3.93 -15.86
C TYR A 217 2.16 4.23 -16.99
N PRO A 218 2.91 3.21 -17.46
CA PRO A 218 3.88 3.40 -18.53
C PRO A 218 3.31 4.04 -19.80
N GLY A 219 2.05 3.73 -20.12
CA GLY A 219 1.38 4.30 -21.30
C GLY A 219 1.24 5.83 -21.28
N ALA A 220 1.12 6.42 -20.07
CA ALA A 220 1.07 7.89 -19.91
C ALA A 220 2.41 8.57 -20.29
N PHE A 221 3.50 7.80 -20.33
CA PHE A 221 4.86 8.26 -20.63
C PHE A 221 5.41 7.64 -21.92
N ASN A 222 4.56 7.17 -22.81
CA ASN A 222 4.94 6.53 -24.07
C ASN A 222 6.05 5.47 -23.93
N THR A 223 5.98 4.66 -22.87
CA THR A 223 6.95 3.60 -22.57
C THR A 223 6.23 2.31 -22.21
N THR A 224 6.95 1.19 -22.22
CA THR A 224 6.49 -0.09 -21.67
C THR A 224 7.23 -0.47 -20.39
N VAL A 225 8.20 0.35 -19.97
CA VAL A 225 9.07 0.07 -18.84
C VAL A 225 8.41 0.56 -17.55
N ARG A 226 8.02 -0.39 -16.67
CA ARG A 226 7.63 -0.11 -15.30
C ARG A 226 8.75 -0.54 -14.38
N LEU A 227 9.30 0.39 -13.63
CA LEU A 227 10.32 0.08 -12.62
C LEU A 227 9.63 -0.27 -11.29
N PRO A 228 10.08 -1.32 -10.59
CA PRO A 228 9.56 -1.71 -9.28
C PRO A 228 10.16 -0.79 -8.19
N ARG A 229 9.93 0.50 -8.31
CA ARG A 229 10.39 1.58 -7.42
C ARG A 229 9.26 2.57 -7.21
N PHE A 230 9.10 3.04 -5.98
CA PHE A 230 8.31 4.24 -5.71
C PHE A 230 9.06 5.49 -6.16
N SER A 231 8.32 6.57 -6.44
CA SER A 231 8.94 7.82 -6.84
C SER A 231 9.73 8.43 -5.67
N SER A 232 10.94 8.90 -5.97
CA SER A 232 11.76 9.70 -5.07
C SER A 232 12.86 10.42 -5.85
N PRO A 233 13.17 11.68 -5.51
CA PRO A 233 14.30 12.41 -6.11
C PRO A 233 15.65 11.82 -5.72
N SER A 234 15.73 11.05 -4.64
CA SER A 234 16.97 10.46 -4.12
C SER A 234 17.30 9.08 -4.69
N LEU A 235 16.38 8.47 -5.45
CA LEU A 235 16.59 7.17 -6.08
C LEU A 235 17.03 7.34 -7.54
N ASP A 236 17.86 6.41 -7.99
CA ASP A 236 18.25 6.32 -9.40
C ASP A 236 17.32 5.37 -10.18
N CYS A 237 16.77 5.85 -11.27
CA CYS A 237 15.97 5.14 -12.24
C CYS A 237 16.61 5.26 -13.62
N LEU A 238 17.51 4.34 -13.97
CA LEU A 238 18.22 4.30 -15.25
C LEU A 238 19.09 5.56 -15.51
N GLY A 239 19.81 6.03 -14.49
CA GLY A 239 20.65 7.23 -14.54
C GLY A 239 19.88 8.55 -14.42
N ILE A 240 18.61 8.50 -14.02
CA ILE A 240 17.73 9.65 -13.85
C ILE A 240 17.07 9.53 -12.46
N PRO A 241 16.82 10.64 -11.70
CA PRO A 241 16.02 10.58 -10.47
C PRO A 241 14.66 9.93 -10.71
N CYS A 242 14.25 9.05 -9.79
CA CYS A 242 12.94 8.37 -9.85
C CYS A 242 11.76 9.30 -9.49
N GLY A 243 11.99 10.58 -9.24
CA GLY A 243 10.98 11.53 -8.80
C GLY A 243 11.46 12.96 -8.87
N ARG A 244 10.66 13.86 -8.30
CA ARG A 244 10.96 15.30 -8.17
C ARG A 244 10.87 15.72 -6.71
N ALA A 245 11.67 16.68 -6.31
CA ALA A 245 11.63 17.21 -4.95
C ALA A 245 10.20 17.62 -4.55
N ALA A 246 9.84 17.33 -3.31
CA ALA A 246 8.48 17.51 -2.78
C ALA A 246 7.99 18.98 -2.87
N ASP A 247 8.88 19.94 -2.77
CA ASP A 247 8.64 21.38 -2.85
C ASP A 247 8.68 21.95 -4.27
N SER A 248 8.96 21.11 -5.27
CA SER A 248 8.98 21.53 -6.67
C SER A 248 7.59 21.55 -7.29
N VAL A 249 7.43 22.28 -8.39
CA VAL A 249 6.23 22.21 -9.22
C VAL A 249 6.04 20.76 -9.68
N GLN A 250 4.88 20.16 -9.38
CA GLN A 250 4.60 18.74 -9.62
C GLN A 250 5.64 17.82 -8.92
N GLY A 251 5.94 18.09 -7.65
CA GLY A 251 6.74 17.21 -6.81
C GLY A 251 6.21 15.78 -6.85
N SER A 252 7.12 14.79 -6.85
CA SER A 252 6.76 13.36 -6.91
C SER A 252 7.74 12.60 -6.02
N ASP A 253 7.37 12.38 -4.76
CA ASP A 253 8.17 11.73 -3.73
C ASP A 253 7.27 10.84 -2.84
N ALA A 254 6.81 9.75 -3.44
CA ALA A 254 5.99 8.74 -2.77
C ALA A 254 6.74 8.09 -1.59
N VAL A 255 8.06 7.94 -1.70
CA VAL A 255 8.90 7.39 -0.62
C VAL A 255 8.78 8.24 0.64
N ARG A 256 8.89 9.56 0.50
CA ARG A 256 8.72 10.49 1.62
C ARG A 256 7.33 10.38 2.23
N ALA A 257 6.29 10.38 1.40
CA ALA A 257 4.91 10.28 1.86
C ALA A 257 4.67 8.97 2.65
N LEU A 258 5.09 7.83 2.11
CA LEU A 258 4.94 6.52 2.76
C LEU A 258 5.72 6.46 4.10
N ASN A 259 6.93 7.00 4.15
CA ASN A 259 7.71 7.01 5.39
C ASN A 259 7.08 7.85 6.49
N ILE A 260 6.28 8.88 6.15
CA ILE A 260 5.51 9.66 7.12
C ILE A 260 4.26 8.90 7.58
N THR A 261 3.52 8.29 6.65
CA THR A 261 2.20 7.70 6.95
C THR A 261 2.27 6.28 7.55
N ARG A 262 3.33 5.53 7.29
CA ARG A 262 3.47 4.10 7.64
C ARG A 262 3.21 3.78 9.11
N HIS A 263 3.64 4.65 10.02
CA HIS A 263 3.51 4.43 11.46
C HIS A 263 2.06 4.46 11.93
N GLN A 264 1.25 5.37 11.34
CA GLN A 264 -0.16 5.51 11.66
C GLN A 264 -0.96 4.30 11.15
N ILE A 265 -0.66 3.86 9.93
CA ILE A 265 -1.33 2.73 9.29
C ILE A 265 -1.05 1.43 10.04
N ALA A 266 0.20 1.21 10.45
CA ALA A 266 0.60 0.05 11.25
C ALA A 266 -0.05 -0.02 12.65
N GLN A 267 -0.85 0.97 13.02
CA GLN A 267 -1.58 1.05 14.27
C GLN A 267 -3.10 1.07 14.11
N TYR A 268 -3.62 0.81 12.90
CA TYR A 268 -5.06 0.74 12.69
C TYR A 268 -5.72 -0.33 13.56
N TYR A 269 -5.01 -1.43 13.79
CA TYR A 269 -5.42 -2.47 14.72
C TYR A 269 -4.24 -2.90 15.60
N PRO A 270 -4.49 -3.21 16.90
CA PRO A 270 -3.43 -3.74 17.75
C PRO A 270 -2.85 -5.03 17.17
N THR A 271 -1.55 -5.09 17.02
CA THR A 271 -0.83 -6.29 16.55
C THR A 271 -1.18 -7.49 17.43
N ARG A 272 -1.65 -8.57 16.81
CA ARG A 272 -2.03 -9.83 17.49
C ARG A 272 -1.05 -10.96 17.29
N VAL A 273 -0.27 -10.89 16.22
CA VAL A 273 0.75 -11.87 15.88
C VAL A 273 2.11 -11.29 16.26
N PRO A 274 2.88 -11.90 17.19
CA PRO A 274 4.20 -11.41 17.53
C PRO A 274 5.10 -11.36 16.29
N TYR A 275 5.81 -10.25 16.11
CA TYR A 275 6.86 -10.17 15.12
C TYR A 275 8.01 -11.07 15.54
N LEU A 276 8.29 -12.09 14.76
CA LEU A 276 9.48 -12.92 14.91
C LEU A 276 10.47 -12.53 13.80
N PRO A 277 11.42 -11.63 14.08
CA PRO A 277 12.46 -11.33 13.11
C PRO A 277 13.24 -12.63 12.84
N ASN A 278 13.47 -12.95 11.56
CA ASN A 278 14.31 -14.08 11.11
C ASN A 278 13.72 -15.50 11.22
N ARG A 279 12.41 -15.68 11.16
CA ARG A 279 11.92 -17.03 10.84
C ARG A 279 12.02 -17.24 9.32
N PRO A 280 12.88 -18.17 8.81
CA PRO A 280 12.84 -18.56 7.40
C PRO A 280 11.40 -18.99 7.07
N LEU A 281 10.90 -18.56 5.92
CA LEU A 281 9.65 -19.09 5.38
C LEU A 281 9.79 -20.61 5.34
N ALA A 282 8.91 -21.33 6.04
CA ALA A 282 8.89 -22.78 5.96
C ALA A 282 8.67 -23.15 4.49
N THR A 283 9.66 -23.86 3.94
CA THR A 283 9.68 -24.38 2.57
C THR A 283 8.52 -25.33 2.33
#